data_eeb767be4e96b3e7633fab8eff1d5b5d
#
_entry.id   eeb767be4e96b3e7633fab8eff1d5b5d
#
_cell.length_a   1.000
_cell.length_b   1.000
_cell.length_c   1.000
_cell.angle_alpha   90.00
_cell.angle_beta   90.00
_cell.angle_gamma   90.00
#
_symmetry.space_group_name_H-M   'P 1'
#
loop_
_entity.id
_entity.type
_entity.pdbx_description
1 polymer ?
#
loop_
_entity_poly.entity_id
_entity_poly.type
_entity_poly.pdbx_seq_one_letter_code
_entity_poly.pdbx_strand_id
1 'polypeptide(L)'
;MNKEQTGIPWGEIGYITYKRTYARRLNEDDVNSPTEEFEDTVKRELKACVEQLGVKFTEEDKELYFRTRMALKWSVAGRFMWQLGTSTVDKLGLPSLQNCAGVVVDNPIRPFTWTFESLMLGVGVGFNIQREYVDKLPNVHENKVKIQRLDEKSADFIVPDTREGW
;
A
#
# COMPACT_ATOMS: atom_id res chain seq x y z
N MET A 1 -10.76 29.59 11.22
CA MET A 1 -11.00 29.45 9.76
C MET A 1 -12.43 28.99 9.56
N ASN A 2 -13.23 29.73 8.84
CA ASN A 2 -14.63 29.37 8.60
C ASN A 2 -14.73 28.32 7.50
N LYS A 3 -15.76 27.46 7.50
CA LYS A 3 -16.03 26.45 6.45
C LYS A 3 -15.96 27.02 5.02
N GLU A 4 -16.26 28.28 4.86
CA GLU A 4 -16.22 29.03 3.59
C GLU A 4 -14.79 29.31 3.09
N GLN A 5 -13.77 29.29 3.98
CA GLN A 5 -12.38 29.62 3.61
C GLN A 5 -11.58 28.43 3.10
N THR A 6 -12.02 27.18 3.38
CA THR A 6 -11.30 25.98 2.98
C THR A 6 -11.96 25.23 1.83
N GLY A 7 -13.20 25.58 1.46
CA GLY A 7 -13.97 24.84 0.47
C GLY A 7 -14.31 23.39 0.84
N ILE A 8 -13.91 22.95 2.06
CA ILE A 8 -14.05 21.58 2.54
C ILE A 8 -15.03 21.53 3.71
N PRO A 9 -16.01 20.65 3.71
CA PRO A 9 -17.03 20.59 4.75
C PRO A 9 -16.58 19.94 6.07
N TRP A 10 -15.29 19.65 6.28
CA TRP A 10 -14.78 18.89 7.43
C TRP A 10 -14.46 19.71 8.68
N GLY A 11 -14.44 21.00 8.59
CA GLY A 11 -13.94 21.86 9.66
C GLY A 11 -12.40 21.84 9.78
N GLU A 12 -11.86 22.54 10.75
CA GLU A 12 -10.43 22.86 10.86
C GLU A 12 -9.56 21.62 11.09
N ILE A 13 -9.95 20.72 12.00
CA ILE A 13 -9.19 19.51 12.32
C ILE A 13 -9.11 18.58 11.08
N GLY A 14 -10.24 18.44 10.39
CA GLY A 14 -10.29 17.64 9.16
C GLY A 14 -9.38 18.20 8.08
N TYR A 15 -9.37 19.52 7.91
CA TYR A 15 -8.50 20.19 6.95
C TYR A 15 -7.02 20.01 7.28
N ILE A 16 -6.63 20.23 8.54
CA ILE A 16 -5.23 20.03 8.98
C ILE A 16 -4.79 18.57 8.78
N THR A 17 -5.67 17.63 9.13
CA THR A 17 -5.39 16.20 8.94
C THR A 17 -5.19 15.86 7.46
N TYR A 18 -6.08 16.36 6.60
CA TYR A 18 -5.99 16.19 5.16
C TYR A 18 -4.67 16.77 4.61
N LYS A 19 -4.38 18.03 4.91
CA LYS A 19 -3.16 18.71 4.43
C LYS A 19 -1.87 18.01 4.88
N ARG A 20 -1.85 17.51 6.11
CA ARG A 20 -0.67 16.84 6.67
C ARG A 20 -0.47 15.42 6.13
N THR A 21 -1.55 14.69 5.86
CA THR A 21 -1.50 13.25 5.61
C THR A 21 -1.72 12.88 4.15
N TYR A 22 -2.66 13.53 3.47
CA TYR A 22 -3.17 13.09 2.17
C TYR A 22 -2.82 14.01 1.01
N ALA A 23 -2.73 15.32 1.26
CA ALA A 23 -2.37 16.28 0.23
C ALA A 23 -0.94 16.05 -0.27
N ARG A 24 -0.79 15.91 -1.59
CA ARG A 24 0.53 15.75 -2.23
C ARG A 24 1.07 17.12 -2.62
N ARG A 25 2.37 17.21 -2.87
CA ARG A 25 2.96 18.40 -3.49
C ARG A 25 2.49 18.49 -4.93
N LEU A 26 2.18 19.69 -5.39
CA LEU A 26 1.81 19.93 -6.78
C LEU A 26 2.96 19.60 -7.75
N ASN A 27 4.18 19.77 -7.30
CA ASN A 27 5.38 19.27 -7.96
C ASN A 27 6.15 18.35 -6.99
N GLU A 28 6.21 17.06 -7.30
CA GLU A 28 6.86 16.05 -6.44
C GLU A 28 8.37 16.28 -6.29
N ASP A 29 9.02 16.87 -7.29
CA ASP A 29 10.46 17.09 -7.34
C ASP A 29 10.89 18.36 -6.58
N ASP A 30 9.96 19.28 -6.26
CA ASP A 30 10.23 20.50 -5.54
C ASP A 30 9.77 20.42 -4.08
N VAL A 31 10.75 20.43 -3.16
CA VAL A 31 10.50 20.37 -1.72
C VAL A 31 9.67 21.57 -1.22
N ASN A 32 9.76 22.70 -1.90
CA ASN A 32 9.05 23.93 -1.54
C ASN A 32 7.71 24.08 -2.29
N SER A 33 7.36 23.13 -3.15
CA SER A 33 6.08 23.17 -3.87
C SER A 33 4.92 23.18 -2.88
N PRO A 34 3.89 24.01 -3.13
CA PRO A 34 2.66 23.97 -2.34
C PRO A 34 2.00 22.59 -2.43
N THR A 35 1.23 22.25 -1.41
CA THR A 35 0.46 21.00 -1.38
C THR A 35 -0.93 21.23 -1.98
N GLU A 36 -1.48 20.14 -2.54
CA GLU A 36 -2.83 20.08 -3.08
C GLU A 36 -3.88 20.67 -2.14
N GLU A 37 -4.87 21.30 -2.70
CA GLU A 37 -6.19 21.43 -2.09
C GLU A 37 -7.03 20.19 -2.40
N PHE A 38 -8.15 20.01 -1.70
CA PHE A 38 -8.93 18.77 -1.86
C PHE A 38 -9.47 18.57 -3.28
N GLU A 39 -9.77 19.66 -3.96
CA GLU A 39 -10.16 19.64 -5.37
C GLU A 39 -9.04 19.07 -6.26
N ASP A 40 -7.79 19.46 -6.00
CA ASP A 40 -6.63 18.94 -6.75
C ASP A 40 -6.46 17.44 -6.52
N THR A 41 -6.61 16.99 -5.27
CA THR A 41 -6.60 15.56 -4.94
C THR A 41 -7.67 14.80 -5.70
N VAL A 42 -8.92 15.29 -5.73
CA VAL A 42 -10.02 14.62 -6.46
C VAL A 42 -9.75 14.58 -7.96
N LYS A 43 -9.18 15.66 -8.53
CA LYS A 43 -8.76 15.69 -9.94
C LYS A 43 -7.64 14.71 -10.23
N ARG A 44 -6.63 14.60 -9.34
CA ARG A 44 -5.55 13.61 -9.46
C ARG A 44 -6.07 12.18 -9.37
N GLU A 45 -6.95 11.89 -8.39
CA GLU A 45 -7.61 10.58 -8.27
C GLU A 45 -8.32 10.20 -9.57
N LEU A 46 -9.14 11.08 -10.09
CA LEU A 46 -9.91 10.85 -11.32
C LEU A 46 -9.03 10.62 -12.55
N LYS A 47 -8.01 11.48 -12.72
CA LYS A 47 -7.03 11.35 -13.78
C LYS A 47 -6.31 10.00 -13.69
N ALA A 48 -5.86 9.63 -12.51
CA ALA A 48 -5.11 8.39 -12.29
C ALA A 48 -5.99 7.14 -12.42
N CYS A 49 -7.27 7.20 -12.10
CA CYS A 49 -8.19 6.11 -12.42
C CYS A 49 -8.19 5.78 -13.90
N VAL A 50 -8.09 6.78 -14.75
CA VAL A 50 -8.03 6.58 -16.21
C VAL A 50 -6.63 6.14 -16.64
N GLU A 51 -5.59 6.87 -16.23
CA GLU A 51 -4.23 6.69 -16.75
C GLU A 51 -3.47 5.52 -16.11
N GLN A 52 -3.58 5.33 -14.79
CA GLN A 52 -2.86 4.26 -14.08
C GLN A 52 -3.68 2.98 -13.91
N LEU A 53 -5.01 3.11 -13.74
CA LEU A 53 -5.88 1.96 -13.53
C LEU A 53 -6.62 1.50 -14.78
N GLY A 54 -6.57 2.27 -15.86
CA GLY A 54 -7.22 1.94 -17.13
C GLY A 54 -8.76 1.97 -17.09
N VAL A 55 -9.34 2.69 -16.11
CA VAL A 55 -10.80 2.80 -15.98
C VAL A 55 -11.36 3.63 -17.14
N LYS A 56 -12.38 3.10 -17.79
CA LYS A 56 -13.08 3.80 -18.87
C LYS A 56 -14.27 4.55 -18.30
N PHE A 57 -14.09 5.84 -18.06
CA PHE A 57 -15.17 6.75 -17.66
C PHE A 57 -15.72 7.49 -18.87
N THR A 58 -17.04 7.63 -18.93
CA THR A 58 -17.69 8.66 -19.75
C THR A 58 -17.50 10.04 -19.13
N GLU A 59 -17.78 11.11 -19.86
CA GLU A 59 -17.73 12.46 -19.28
C GLU A 59 -18.77 12.64 -18.15
N GLU A 60 -19.92 11.99 -18.27
CA GLU A 60 -20.95 11.96 -17.24
C GLU A 60 -20.49 11.25 -15.97
N ASP A 61 -19.78 10.13 -16.10
CA ASP A 61 -19.17 9.40 -14.96
C ASP A 61 -18.12 10.28 -14.26
N LYS A 62 -17.28 10.98 -15.01
CA LYS A 62 -16.26 11.89 -14.45
C LYS A 62 -16.89 13.03 -13.66
N GLU A 63 -17.94 13.63 -14.21
CA GLU A 63 -18.67 14.70 -13.54
C GLU A 63 -19.36 14.20 -12.27
N LEU A 64 -20.00 13.04 -12.35
CA LEU A 64 -20.64 12.38 -11.20
C LEU A 64 -19.63 12.06 -10.11
N TYR A 65 -18.47 11.46 -10.47
CA TYR A 65 -17.36 11.18 -9.57
C TYR A 65 -16.93 12.45 -8.85
N PHE A 66 -16.56 13.49 -9.61
CA PHE A 66 -16.06 14.75 -9.07
C PHE A 66 -17.06 15.40 -8.13
N ARG A 67 -18.29 15.60 -8.57
CA ARG A 67 -19.36 16.26 -7.79
C ARG A 67 -19.67 15.52 -6.49
N THR A 68 -19.80 14.19 -6.53
CA THR A 68 -20.15 13.40 -5.35
C THR A 68 -18.98 13.26 -4.38
N ARG A 69 -17.76 13.23 -4.89
CA ARG A 69 -16.53 13.20 -4.10
C ARG A 69 -16.29 14.53 -3.38
N MET A 70 -16.46 15.65 -4.08
CA MET A 70 -16.39 16.99 -3.50
C MET A 70 -17.48 17.23 -2.43
N ALA A 71 -18.66 16.67 -2.64
CA ALA A 71 -19.74 16.71 -1.67
C ALA A 71 -19.58 15.73 -0.49
N LEU A 72 -18.46 14.98 -0.41
CA LEU A 72 -18.16 13.95 0.60
C LEU A 72 -19.26 12.89 0.77
N LYS A 73 -19.98 12.57 -0.29
CA LYS A 73 -21.00 11.50 -0.25
C LYS A 73 -20.38 10.12 -0.11
N TRP A 74 -19.12 9.98 -0.45
CA TRP A 74 -18.29 8.79 -0.30
C TRP A 74 -16.80 9.18 -0.26
N SER A 75 -15.94 8.26 0.14
CA SER A 75 -14.49 8.44 0.18
C SER A 75 -13.80 7.21 -0.37
N VAL A 76 -12.64 7.42 -0.96
CA VAL A 76 -11.70 6.35 -1.28
C VAL A 76 -10.93 5.93 -0.01
N ALA A 77 -10.28 4.78 -0.04
CA ALA A 77 -9.36 4.37 1.02
C ALA A 77 -8.23 5.40 1.18
N GLY A 78 -7.79 5.63 2.43
CA GLY A 78 -6.79 6.66 2.72
C GLY A 78 -5.51 6.50 1.90
N ARG A 79 -5.01 5.27 1.72
CA ARG A 79 -3.81 5.03 0.91
C ARG A 79 -4.03 5.32 -0.58
N PHE A 80 -5.22 5.05 -1.08
CA PHE A 80 -5.62 5.40 -2.44
C PHE A 80 -5.61 6.92 -2.62
N MET A 81 -6.22 7.67 -1.71
CA MET A 81 -6.19 9.14 -1.69
C MET A 81 -4.75 9.68 -1.62
N TRP A 82 -3.90 9.03 -0.85
CA TRP A 82 -2.52 9.46 -0.64
C TRP A 82 -1.61 9.16 -1.83
N GLN A 83 -1.71 7.97 -2.47
CA GLN A 83 -0.71 7.47 -3.40
C GLN A 83 -1.17 7.39 -4.86
N LEU A 84 -2.47 7.23 -5.14
CA LEU A 84 -2.91 7.11 -6.53
C LEU A 84 -2.59 8.38 -7.31
N GLY A 85 -2.04 8.23 -8.50
CA GLY A 85 -1.59 9.35 -9.34
C GLY A 85 -0.21 9.88 -8.97
N THR A 86 0.56 9.18 -8.17
CA THR A 86 1.95 9.52 -7.84
C THR A 86 2.94 8.55 -8.49
N SER A 87 4.20 8.97 -8.58
CA SER A 87 5.31 8.13 -9.07
C SER A 87 5.52 6.85 -8.26
N THR A 88 5.02 6.78 -7.03
CA THR A 88 5.05 5.57 -6.19
C THR A 88 4.26 4.42 -6.83
N VAL A 89 3.07 4.71 -7.36
CA VAL A 89 2.23 3.69 -8.03
C VAL A 89 2.86 3.24 -9.33
N ASP A 90 3.49 4.15 -10.08
CA ASP A 90 4.20 3.80 -11.32
C ASP A 90 5.39 2.86 -11.06
N LYS A 91 6.11 3.06 -9.94
CA LYS A 91 7.29 2.25 -9.57
C LYS A 91 6.94 0.93 -8.90
N LEU A 92 5.96 0.92 -8.00
CA LEU A 92 5.65 -0.21 -7.12
C LEU A 92 4.37 -0.96 -7.53
N GLY A 93 3.60 -0.40 -8.44
CA GLY A 93 2.34 -0.97 -8.92
C GLY A 93 1.19 -0.87 -7.93
N LEU A 94 0.07 -1.49 -8.30
CA LEU A 94 -1.18 -1.48 -7.53
C LEU A 94 -1.08 -2.05 -6.11
N PRO A 95 -0.18 -3.01 -5.79
CA PRO A 95 -0.02 -3.47 -4.41
C PRO A 95 0.33 -2.35 -3.43
N SER A 96 0.96 -1.26 -3.89
CA SER A 96 1.26 -0.08 -3.05
C SER A 96 0.00 0.62 -2.52
N LEU A 97 -1.15 0.42 -3.16
CA LEU A 97 -2.44 0.99 -2.75
C LEU A 97 -3.18 0.13 -1.71
N GLN A 98 -2.70 -1.08 -1.42
CA GLN A 98 -3.32 -1.98 -0.47
C GLN A 98 -2.96 -1.61 0.97
N ASN A 99 -3.96 -1.58 1.87
CA ASN A 99 -3.74 -1.38 3.30
C ASN A 99 -3.57 -2.70 4.03
N CYS A 100 -4.38 -3.69 3.67
CA CYS A 100 -4.43 -4.99 4.33
C CYS A 100 -4.56 -6.10 3.30
N ALA A 101 -3.95 -7.24 3.62
CA ALA A 101 -4.04 -8.43 2.81
C ALA A 101 -4.01 -9.68 3.69
N GLY A 102 -4.39 -10.82 3.14
CA GLY A 102 -4.34 -12.10 3.82
C GLY A 102 -3.64 -13.15 2.97
N VAL A 103 -2.92 -14.06 3.61
CA VAL A 103 -2.24 -15.17 2.94
C VAL A 103 -2.55 -16.47 3.66
N VAL A 104 -2.70 -17.53 2.89
CA VAL A 104 -2.87 -18.88 3.41
C VAL A 104 -1.50 -19.54 3.55
N VAL A 105 -1.24 -20.15 4.72
CA VAL A 105 0.02 -20.84 5.01
C VAL A 105 -0.12 -22.32 4.62
N ASP A 106 0.02 -22.59 3.34
CA ASP A 106 -0.08 -23.92 2.73
C ASP A 106 1.23 -24.36 2.02
N ASN A 107 2.26 -23.53 2.11
CA ASN A 107 3.55 -23.72 1.48
C ASN A 107 4.67 -23.20 2.41
N PRO A 108 5.83 -23.85 2.51
CA PRO A 108 6.88 -23.47 3.46
C PRO A 108 7.65 -22.18 3.10
N ILE A 109 7.51 -21.67 1.89
CA ILE A 109 8.30 -20.52 1.41
C ILE A 109 7.38 -19.38 0.94
N ARG A 110 6.51 -19.68 0.00
CA ARG A 110 5.72 -18.68 -0.74
C ARG A 110 4.91 -17.70 0.14
N PRO A 111 4.18 -18.15 1.19
CA PRO A 111 3.45 -17.21 2.05
C PRO A 111 4.36 -16.22 2.76
N PHE A 112 5.56 -16.65 3.14
CA PHE A 112 6.51 -15.81 3.89
C PHE A 112 7.21 -14.80 2.99
N THR A 113 7.66 -15.20 1.81
CA THR A 113 8.26 -14.27 0.83
C THR A 113 7.24 -13.24 0.38
N TRP A 114 6.02 -13.66 0.05
CA TRP A 114 4.95 -12.75 -0.31
C TRP A 114 4.57 -11.78 0.83
N THR A 115 4.57 -12.27 2.07
CA THR A 115 4.34 -11.42 3.25
C THR A 115 5.45 -10.39 3.38
N PHE A 116 6.70 -10.79 3.23
CA PHE A 116 7.84 -9.88 3.32
C PHE A 116 7.72 -8.76 2.26
N GLU A 117 7.48 -9.12 1.01
CA GLU A 117 7.26 -8.15 -0.07
C GLU A 117 6.08 -7.20 0.22
N SER A 118 4.97 -7.75 0.74
CA SER A 118 3.79 -6.95 1.11
C SER A 118 4.09 -5.97 2.25
N LEU A 119 4.81 -6.42 3.28
CA LEU A 119 5.23 -5.56 4.39
C LEU A 119 6.19 -4.45 3.94
N MET A 120 7.07 -4.72 2.97
CA MET A 120 7.93 -3.70 2.35
C MET A 120 7.13 -2.59 1.67
N LEU A 121 5.95 -2.92 1.15
CA LEU A 121 4.99 -1.95 0.60
C LEU A 121 4.10 -1.29 1.68
N GLY A 122 4.29 -1.67 2.95
CA GLY A 122 3.51 -1.17 4.08
C GLY A 122 2.12 -1.81 4.21
N VAL A 123 1.88 -2.96 3.59
CA VAL A 123 0.61 -3.71 3.70
C VAL A 123 0.59 -4.47 5.02
N GLY A 124 -0.49 -4.36 5.79
CA GLY A 124 -0.72 -5.21 6.95
C GLY A 124 -1.15 -6.61 6.49
N VAL A 125 -0.42 -7.65 6.90
CA VAL A 125 -0.67 -9.03 6.44
C VAL A 125 -1.22 -9.89 7.57
N GLY A 126 -2.36 -10.51 7.33
CA GLY A 126 -2.93 -11.56 8.17
C GLY A 126 -2.62 -12.96 7.61
N PHE A 127 -2.40 -13.93 8.50
CA PHE A 127 -2.13 -15.32 8.13
C PHE A 127 -3.33 -16.19 8.41
N ASN A 128 -3.71 -17.01 7.42
CA ASN A 128 -4.61 -18.13 7.66
C ASN A 128 -3.77 -19.39 7.96
N ILE A 129 -3.79 -19.80 9.23
CA ILE A 129 -3.09 -20.97 9.76
C ILE A 129 -4.04 -22.08 10.18
N GLN A 130 -5.21 -22.18 9.54
CA GLN A 130 -6.13 -23.28 9.78
C GLN A 130 -5.46 -24.62 9.48
N ARG A 131 -5.82 -25.64 10.26
CA ARG A 131 -5.20 -26.98 10.18
C ARG A 131 -5.23 -27.56 8.76
N GLU A 132 -6.33 -27.36 8.05
CA GLU A 132 -6.49 -27.84 6.65
C GLU A 132 -5.43 -27.31 5.66
N TYR A 133 -4.76 -26.18 6.00
CA TYR A 133 -3.68 -25.60 5.20
C TYR A 133 -2.32 -26.01 5.76
N VAL A 134 -2.14 -25.86 7.08
CA VAL A 134 -0.87 -26.14 7.74
C VAL A 134 -0.49 -27.65 7.64
N ASP A 135 -1.46 -28.54 7.66
CA ASP A 135 -1.24 -29.98 7.49
C ASP A 135 -0.65 -30.36 6.09
N LYS A 136 -0.68 -29.42 5.14
CA LYS A 136 -0.03 -29.57 3.82
C LYS A 136 1.46 -29.25 3.84
N LEU A 137 1.93 -28.61 4.91
CA LEU A 137 3.33 -28.24 5.03
C LEU A 137 4.17 -29.49 5.31
N PRO A 138 5.43 -29.51 4.83
CA PRO A 138 6.37 -30.56 5.22
C PRO A 138 6.67 -30.44 6.72
N ASN A 139 6.96 -31.58 7.34
CA ASN A 139 7.42 -31.60 8.73
C ASN A 139 8.70 -30.78 8.88
N VAL A 140 8.77 -30.00 9.95
CA VAL A 140 10.00 -29.29 10.30
C VAL A 140 11.05 -30.31 10.70
N HIS A 141 12.21 -30.28 10.08
CA HIS A 141 13.32 -31.15 10.43
C HIS A 141 13.96 -30.71 11.76
N GLU A 142 14.19 -31.66 12.65
CA GLU A 142 14.89 -31.39 13.91
C GLU A 142 16.42 -31.17 13.73
N ASN A 143 16.91 -31.34 12.52
CA ASN A 143 18.33 -31.24 12.24
C ASN A 143 18.80 -29.79 12.22
N LYS A 144 19.82 -29.50 13.02
CA LYS A 144 20.52 -28.22 13.02
C LYS A 144 21.16 -28.01 11.65
N VAL A 145 20.75 -26.95 10.96
CA VAL A 145 21.38 -26.53 9.70
C VAL A 145 22.81 -26.08 10.00
N LYS A 146 23.81 -26.74 9.36
CA LYS A 146 25.18 -26.32 9.47
C LYS A 146 25.61 -25.56 8.23
N ILE A 147 26.27 -24.40 8.39
CA ILE A 147 26.94 -23.70 7.30
C ILE A 147 28.33 -24.32 7.16
N GLN A 148 28.58 -24.92 6.02
CA GLN A 148 29.93 -25.34 5.65
C GLN A 148 30.33 -24.50 4.43
N ARG A 149 31.35 -23.67 4.59
CA ARG A 149 31.91 -22.93 3.46
C ARG A 149 32.74 -23.93 2.62
N LEU A 150 32.29 -24.12 1.40
CA LEU A 150 32.94 -25.02 0.46
C LEU A 150 34.01 -24.28 -0.35
N ASP A 151 33.79 -23.01 -0.69
CA ASP A 151 34.73 -22.11 -1.35
C ASP A 151 34.29 -20.64 -1.18
N GLU A 152 34.94 -19.67 -1.87
CA GLU A 152 34.58 -18.24 -1.81
C GLU A 152 33.21 -17.92 -2.45
N LYS A 153 32.64 -18.82 -3.23
CA LYS A 153 31.39 -18.60 -4.00
C LYS A 153 30.23 -19.48 -3.55
N SER A 154 30.50 -20.52 -2.77
CA SER A 154 29.49 -21.43 -2.27
C SER A 154 29.59 -21.63 -0.76
N ALA A 155 28.48 -21.59 -0.07
CA ALA A 155 28.42 -21.90 1.36
C ALA A 155 27.11 -22.61 1.67
N ASP A 156 27.21 -23.69 2.46
CA ASP A 156 26.05 -24.23 3.15
C ASP A 156 25.83 -23.43 4.44
N PHE A 157 24.62 -23.07 4.71
CA PHE A 157 24.27 -22.26 5.87
C PHE A 157 23.80 -23.13 7.03
N ILE A 158 24.47 -23.01 8.18
CA ILE A 158 23.97 -23.55 9.44
C ILE A 158 23.19 -22.44 10.15
N VAL A 159 21.89 -22.55 10.15
CA VAL A 159 21.05 -21.65 10.96
C VAL A 159 20.86 -22.35 12.31
N PRO A 160 21.41 -21.80 13.42
CA PRO A 160 21.13 -22.33 14.74
C PRO A 160 19.63 -22.16 15.05
N ASP A 161 19.08 -23.15 15.77
CA ASP A 161 17.69 -23.10 16.22
C ASP A 161 17.54 -22.10 17.39
N THR A 162 17.78 -20.84 17.10
CA THR A 162 17.63 -19.69 17.99
C THR A 162 16.91 -18.58 17.27
N ARG A 163 16.29 -17.70 18.03
CA ARG A 163 15.58 -16.52 17.47
C ARG A 163 16.50 -15.68 16.57
N GLU A 164 17.76 -15.54 16.94
CA GLU A 164 18.77 -14.77 16.20
C GLU A 164 19.29 -15.52 14.96
N GLY A 165 19.11 -16.84 14.91
CA GLY A 165 19.49 -17.68 13.78
C GLY A 165 18.48 -17.66 12.63
N TRP A 166 17.26 -17.26 12.90
CA TRP A 166 16.19 -17.16 11.92
C TRP A 166 16.08 -15.76 11.35
#